data_2ebbd88d415ffae5e7e590366fe9a24a
#
_entry.id   2ebbd88d415ffae5e7e590366fe9a24a
#
_cell.length_a   1.000
_cell.length_b   1.000
_cell.length_c   1.000
_cell.angle_alpha   90.00
_cell.angle_beta   90.00
_cell.angle_gamma   90.00
#
_symmetry.space_group_name_H-M   'P 1'
#
loop_
_entity.id
_entity.type
_entity.pdbx_description
1 polymer ?
#
loop_
_entity_poly.entity_id
_entity_poly.type
_entity_poly.pdbx_seq_one_letter_code
_entity_poly.pdbx_strand_id
1 'polypeptide(L)'
;MAKIRIGFSTHFEVENELVGIGTDNPTNTKQVLGNIHASNAKAVGISTLTTYQGFLDKEAKFGKSAIDINSQAGTLGDIVIDGEVTVSSGSTLCSGVDELSLTDSFSVPTGNTDSRIHCQTAGSMRFNEDLGTLEFYTGDEWRTVNSIRDTGNRGRGVFAGGRAANPDSSNHSEIDFFNIASQGNAQRFGDLATARMWAGGASSAIRGLFSSGTPSTNMDYITIASEGNGITFGTCNQTGGAGSLASSTRALFGGGYSNTVNAIQYVEIMTLGNSVDFGDLRSRSTFQYIAAASSTTRGFFMGSSNAGTTQIADVDVVTIASTGNSVKFGTLTQGRGQSASFSNSTRAVQACGNNGPSASDTDTNDFISTSSGGNAIDFGYAQNSVSQLNTGAASQTRGC
;
A
#
# COMPACT_ATOMS: atom_id res chain seq x y z
N MET A 1 -79.82 4.61 13.22
CA MET A 1 -78.87 3.61 13.77
C MET A 1 -79.02 2.29 13.00
N ALA A 2 -78.00 1.86 12.29
CA ALA A 2 -77.97 0.55 11.61
C ALA A 2 -77.10 -0.44 12.42
N LYS A 3 -77.71 -1.55 12.80
CA LYS A 3 -77.07 -2.49 13.72
C LYS A 3 -77.28 -3.90 13.20
N ILE A 4 -76.20 -4.67 13.02
CA ILE A 4 -76.22 -6.08 12.68
C ILE A 4 -75.79 -6.86 13.90
N ARG A 5 -76.68 -7.73 14.37
CA ARG A 5 -76.45 -8.60 15.51
C ARG A 5 -76.52 -10.07 15.09
N ILE A 6 -75.56 -10.86 15.56
CA ILE A 6 -75.61 -12.32 15.46
C ILE A 6 -75.47 -12.88 16.89
N GLY A 7 -76.54 -13.47 17.38
CA GLY A 7 -76.63 -13.84 18.79
C GLY A 7 -76.79 -12.64 19.69
N PHE A 8 -76.12 -12.62 20.83
CA PHE A 8 -76.16 -11.52 21.79
C PHE A 8 -75.09 -10.44 21.58
N SER A 9 -74.22 -10.60 20.58
CA SER A 9 -73.13 -9.68 20.34
C SER A 9 -73.39 -8.77 19.14
N THR A 10 -73.01 -7.50 19.23
CA THR A 10 -73.05 -6.55 18.12
C THR A 10 -71.81 -6.83 17.23
N HIS A 11 -72.05 -7.15 15.97
CA HIS A 11 -71.00 -7.40 15.02
C HIS A 11 -70.69 -6.18 14.15
N PHE A 12 -71.64 -5.32 13.93
CA PHE A 12 -71.47 -4.10 13.18
C PHE A 12 -72.49 -3.07 13.64
N GLU A 13 -72.08 -1.85 13.94
CA GLU A 13 -72.92 -0.74 14.34
C GLU A 13 -72.52 0.57 13.66
N VAL A 14 -73.47 1.34 13.21
CA VAL A 14 -73.27 2.71 12.70
C VAL A 14 -74.16 3.66 13.49
N GLU A 15 -73.52 4.54 14.20
CA GLU A 15 -74.23 5.60 14.96
C GLU A 15 -73.46 6.92 14.78
N ASN A 16 -74.23 8.00 14.42
CA ASN A 16 -73.67 9.34 14.28
C ASN A 16 -72.34 9.40 13.44
N GLU A 17 -72.34 8.75 12.28
CA GLU A 17 -71.15 8.58 11.41
C GLU A 17 -69.98 7.73 11.99
N LEU A 18 -70.16 7.16 13.18
CA LEU A 18 -69.22 6.27 13.80
C LEU A 18 -69.56 4.81 13.41
N VAL A 19 -68.52 4.04 13.09
CA VAL A 19 -68.65 2.64 12.74
C VAL A 19 -67.92 1.81 13.79
N GLY A 20 -68.66 0.97 14.50
CA GLY A 20 -68.10 0.01 15.45
C GLY A 20 -68.20 -1.42 14.93
N ILE A 21 -67.13 -2.20 15.04
CA ILE A 21 -67.12 -3.64 14.81
C ILE A 21 -66.69 -4.30 16.10
N GLY A 22 -67.57 -5.13 16.65
CA GLY A 22 -67.33 -5.78 17.95
C GLY A 22 -67.56 -4.87 19.15
N THR A 23 -68.11 -3.66 18.96
CA THR A 23 -68.46 -2.71 20.03
C THR A 23 -69.81 -2.04 19.76
N ASP A 24 -70.57 -1.83 20.81
CA ASP A 24 -71.88 -1.13 20.79
C ASP A 24 -71.78 0.40 20.98
N ASN A 25 -70.57 0.84 21.38
CA ASN A 25 -70.35 2.25 21.69
C ASN A 25 -69.05 2.74 21.07
N PRO A 26 -69.02 2.94 19.73
CA PRO A 26 -67.81 3.41 19.07
C PRO A 26 -67.54 4.85 19.47
N THR A 27 -66.35 5.12 19.95
CA THR A 27 -65.85 6.46 20.35
C THR A 27 -65.13 7.18 19.26
N ASN A 28 -64.76 6.48 18.18
CA ASN A 28 -64.06 7.01 17.02
C ASN A 28 -64.79 6.66 15.73
N THR A 29 -64.57 7.39 14.65
CA THR A 29 -65.25 7.24 13.35
C THR A 29 -65.26 5.79 12.83
N LYS A 30 -64.25 5.00 13.13
CA LYS A 30 -64.21 3.55 12.91
C LYS A 30 -63.48 2.90 14.07
N GLN A 31 -64.17 2.06 14.81
CA GLN A 31 -63.59 1.33 15.94
C GLN A 31 -63.84 -0.16 15.78
N VAL A 32 -62.80 -0.95 15.89
CA VAL A 32 -62.87 -2.42 15.90
C VAL A 32 -62.31 -2.89 17.23
N LEU A 33 -63.14 -3.58 18.00
CA LEU A 33 -62.69 -4.31 19.19
C LEU A 33 -62.52 -5.79 18.81
N GLY A 34 -61.29 -6.24 18.75
CA GLY A 34 -60.94 -7.61 18.35
C GLY A 34 -59.93 -7.63 17.20
N ASN A 35 -59.69 -8.81 16.67
CA ASN A 35 -58.77 -9.02 15.58
C ASN A 35 -59.39 -8.74 14.22
N ILE A 36 -58.67 -8.06 13.34
CA ILE A 36 -59.06 -7.88 11.94
C ILE A 36 -58.24 -8.87 11.11
N HIS A 37 -58.93 -9.83 10.48
CA HIS A 37 -58.36 -10.64 9.44
C HIS A 37 -58.77 -10.08 8.09
N ALA A 38 -57.84 -9.50 7.36
CA ALA A 38 -58.08 -8.96 6.03
C ALA A 38 -57.00 -9.48 5.07
N SER A 39 -57.43 -9.91 3.90
CA SER A 39 -56.49 -10.24 2.81
C SER A 39 -55.79 -8.99 2.23
N ASN A 40 -56.44 -7.81 2.39
CA ASN A 40 -55.85 -6.52 2.04
C ASN A 40 -56.41 -5.44 3.01
N ALA A 41 -55.53 -4.69 3.66
CA ALA A 41 -55.89 -3.54 4.45
C ALA A 41 -55.23 -2.29 3.88
N LYS A 42 -56.01 -1.25 3.57
CA LYS A 42 -55.50 0.05 3.16
C LYS A 42 -55.88 1.08 4.21
N ALA A 43 -54.89 1.63 4.87
CA ALA A 43 -55.08 2.78 5.77
C ALA A 43 -54.69 4.06 5.03
N VAL A 44 -55.57 5.07 5.11
CA VAL A 44 -55.30 6.43 4.60
C VAL A 44 -55.23 7.33 5.82
N GLY A 45 -54.07 7.82 6.13
CA GLY A 45 -53.84 8.64 7.32
C GLY A 45 -52.78 8.02 8.27
N ILE A 46 -52.73 8.53 9.50
CA ILE A 46 -51.80 8.06 10.52
C ILE A 46 -52.37 6.80 11.16
N SER A 47 -51.63 5.69 11.07
CA SER A 47 -51.95 4.44 11.78
C SER A 47 -50.98 4.28 12.93
N THR A 48 -51.45 4.23 14.15
CA THR A 48 -50.65 3.92 15.33
C THR A 48 -50.90 2.46 15.71
N LEU A 49 -49.85 1.64 15.64
CA LEU A 49 -49.88 0.24 16.04
C LEU A 49 -48.97 0.08 17.27
N THR A 50 -49.54 -0.47 18.34
CA THR A 50 -48.76 -0.78 19.56
C THR A 50 -47.98 -2.09 19.40
N THR A 51 -48.45 -2.99 18.55
CA THR A 51 -47.77 -4.24 18.25
C THR A 51 -48.21 -4.74 16.88
N TYR A 52 -47.28 -5.08 16.02
CA TYR A 52 -47.53 -5.75 14.76
C TYR A 52 -46.93 -7.18 14.83
N GLN A 53 -47.79 -8.17 14.73
CA GLN A 53 -47.38 -9.56 14.58
C GLN A 53 -47.86 -10.07 13.23
N GLY A 54 -47.02 -10.16 12.24
CA GLY A 54 -47.38 -10.65 10.91
C GLY A 54 -46.13 -10.89 10.06
N PHE A 55 -46.25 -11.81 9.11
CA PHE A 55 -45.25 -11.99 8.09
C PHE A 55 -45.45 -11.00 6.96
N LEU A 56 -44.42 -10.23 6.62
CA LEU A 56 -44.39 -9.43 5.40
C LEU A 56 -43.88 -10.33 4.27
N ASP A 57 -44.83 -10.87 3.51
CA ASP A 57 -44.54 -12.01 2.60
C ASP A 57 -43.84 -11.57 1.30
N LYS A 58 -43.76 -10.33 0.89
CA LYS A 58 -42.99 -9.95 -0.31
C LYS A 58 -42.50 -8.49 -0.37
N GLU A 59 -43.23 -7.52 0.09
CA GLU A 59 -42.81 -6.12 -0.07
C GLU A 59 -43.56 -5.21 0.93
N ALA A 60 -42.86 -4.65 1.91
CA ALA A 60 -43.40 -3.56 2.69
C ALA A 60 -43.02 -2.24 2.02
N LYS A 61 -43.93 -1.65 1.29
CA LYS A 61 -43.76 -0.27 0.78
C LYS A 61 -44.19 0.72 1.82
N PHE A 62 -43.25 1.33 2.48
CA PHE A 62 -43.48 2.49 3.30
C PHE A 62 -43.47 3.73 2.38
N GLY A 63 -44.60 4.42 2.23
CA GLY A 63 -44.68 5.61 1.39
C GLY A 63 -43.77 6.75 1.86
N LYS A 64 -43.85 7.93 1.20
CA LYS A 64 -42.99 9.11 1.40
C LYS A 64 -42.95 9.70 2.83
N SER A 65 -43.64 9.15 3.79
CA SER A 65 -43.62 9.61 5.18
C SER A 65 -42.54 8.84 5.93
N ALA A 66 -41.68 9.56 6.61
CA ALA A 66 -40.68 8.97 7.51
C ALA A 66 -41.39 8.04 8.51
N ILE A 67 -40.89 6.82 8.64
CA ILE A 67 -41.17 6.05 9.85
C ILE A 67 -40.33 6.72 10.93
N ASP A 68 -40.97 7.64 11.64
CA ASP A 68 -40.37 8.17 12.86
C ASP A 68 -40.56 7.13 13.96
N ILE A 69 -39.57 6.30 14.14
CA ILE A 69 -39.46 5.40 15.29
C ILE A 69 -38.87 6.22 16.45
N ASN A 70 -39.42 7.41 16.64
CA ASN A 70 -39.01 8.26 17.76
C ASN A 70 -39.68 7.75 19.02
N SER A 71 -39.01 6.86 19.71
CA SER A 71 -39.42 6.47 21.04
C SER A 71 -39.10 7.59 22.02
N GLN A 72 -40.12 8.26 22.44
CA GLN A 72 -40.04 9.01 23.69
C GLN A 72 -39.92 8.05 24.88
N ALA A 73 -38.77 7.59 25.21
CA ALA A 73 -38.48 6.72 26.32
C ALA A 73 -38.73 5.22 26.08
N GLY A 74 -37.70 4.56 25.78
CA GLY A 74 -37.60 3.12 25.81
C GLY A 74 -36.51 2.67 24.82
N THR A 75 -35.62 1.85 25.27
CA THR A 75 -34.69 1.14 24.41
C THR A 75 -35.50 0.39 23.36
N LEU A 76 -35.50 0.91 22.12
CA LEU A 76 -35.89 0.08 20.98
C LEU A 76 -34.87 -1.02 20.87
N GLY A 77 -35.33 -2.25 20.92
CA GLY A 77 -34.50 -3.39 20.55
C GLY A 77 -34.04 -3.28 19.08
N ASP A 78 -33.11 -4.09 18.72
CA ASP A 78 -32.59 -4.16 17.37
C ASP A 78 -33.70 -4.38 16.35
N ILE A 79 -33.68 -3.59 15.26
CA ILE A 79 -34.52 -3.86 14.09
C ILE A 79 -33.76 -4.89 13.26
N VAL A 80 -34.21 -6.11 13.29
CA VAL A 80 -33.66 -7.18 12.47
C VAL A 80 -34.45 -7.23 11.17
N ILE A 81 -33.79 -6.96 10.05
CA ILE A 81 -34.34 -7.14 8.71
C ILE A 81 -33.68 -8.39 8.13
N ASP A 82 -34.42 -9.46 8.03
CA ASP A 82 -34.00 -10.69 7.36
C ASP A 82 -34.35 -10.57 5.87
N GLY A 83 -33.42 -10.04 5.10
CA GLY A 83 -33.61 -9.79 3.68
C GLY A 83 -32.86 -8.55 3.17
N GLU A 84 -33.18 -8.15 1.94
CA GLU A 84 -32.54 -7.01 1.26
C GLU A 84 -33.19 -5.69 1.68
N VAL A 85 -32.36 -4.69 2.00
CA VAL A 85 -32.78 -3.31 2.18
C VAL A 85 -32.41 -2.51 0.95
N THR A 86 -33.38 -2.15 0.13
CA THR A 86 -33.15 -1.30 -1.06
C THR A 86 -33.49 0.14 -0.74
N VAL A 87 -32.49 1.03 -0.85
CA VAL A 87 -32.68 2.47 -0.73
C VAL A 87 -32.83 3.05 -2.14
N SER A 88 -33.98 3.66 -2.42
CA SER A 88 -34.27 4.22 -3.74
C SER A 88 -33.35 5.39 -4.08
N SER A 89 -33.11 5.61 -5.38
CA SER A 89 -32.34 6.75 -5.90
C SER A 89 -32.82 8.08 -5.28
N GLY A 90 -31.87 8.88 -4.80
CA GLY A 90 -32.13 10.16 -4.12
C GLY A 90 -32.49 10.05 -2.63
N SER A 91 -32.48 8.84 -2.07
CA SER A 91 -32.65 8.61 -0.64
C SER A 91 -31.32 8.39 0.05
N THR A 92 -31.22 8.73 1.31
CA THR A 92 -30.01 8.56 2.10
C THR A 92 -30.25 7.56 3.22
N LEU A 93 -29.40 6.57 3.36
CA LEU A 93 -29.30 5.76 4.56
C LEU A 93 -28.44 6.54 5.55
N CYS A 94 -29.08 7.29 6.45
CA CYS A 94 -28.40 7.95 7.55
C CYS A 94 -28.37 7.01 8.74
N SER A 95 -27.21 6.57 9.14
CA SER A 95 -27.01 5.96 10.43
C SER A 95 -26.57 7.05 11.40
N GLY A 96 -27.31 7.23 12.49
CA GLY A 96 -26.90 8.08 13.61
C GLY A 96 -25.87 7.37 14.52
N VAL A 97 -25.21 6.34 14.00
CA VAL A 97 -24.23 5.54 14.72
C VAL A 97 -22.83 5.85 14.21
N ASP A 98 -21.86 5.74 15.08
CA ASP A 98 -20.47 6.03 14.78
C ASP A 98 -19.82 4.94 13.90
N GLU A 99 -20.49 3.80 13.70
CA GLU A 99 -19.92 2.65 12.99
C GLU A 99 -20.98 1.89 12.16
N LEU A 100 -20.63 1.51 10.94
CA LEU A 100 -21.31 0.50 10.13
C LEU A 100 -20.48 -0.80 10.17
N SER A 101 -20.91 -1.75 10.98
CA SER A 101 -20.25 -3.05 11.09
C SER A 101 -20.86 -4.05 10.12
N LEU A 102 -20.01 -4.64 9.26
CA LEU A 102 -20.40 -5.65 8.28
C LEU A 102 -19.52 -6.88 8.47
N THR A 103 -20.12 -8.05 8.38
CA THR A 103 -19.41 -9.31 8.61
C THR A 103 -18.69 -9.86 7.38
N ASP A 104 -18.99 -9.34 6.20
CA ASP A 104 -18.44 -9.86 4.95
C ASP A 104 -17.88 -8.75 4.07
N SER A 105 -18.66 -8.12 3.23
CA SER A 105 -18.17 -7.13 2.28
C SER A 105 -19.12 -5.94 2.12
N PHE A 106 -18.55 -4.84 1.68
CA PHE A 106 -19.26 -3.64 1.30
C PHE A 106 -18.91 -3.27 -0.14
N SER A 107 -19.91 -3.21 -1.01
CA SER A 107 -19.72 -2.76 -2.39
C SER A 107 -19.97 -1.26 -2.51
N VAL A 108 -18.98 -0.53 -2.99
CA VAL A 108 -19.14 0.90 -3.31
C VAL A 108 -19.69 1.08 -4.72
N PRO A 109 -20.31 2.24 -5.04
CA PRO A 109 -20.70 2.54 -6.41
C PRO A 109 -19.55 2.39 -7.38
N THR A 110 -19.80 1.83 -8.57
CA THR A 110 -18.79 1.64 -9.63
C THR A 110 -19.08 2.51 -10.83
N GLY A 111 -18.08 2.78 -11.65
CA GLY A 111 -18.22 3.47 -12.92
C GLY A 111 -16.88 3.94 -13.48
N ASN A 112 -16.89 4.38 -14.74
CA ASN A 112 -15.72 4.91 -15.43
C ASN A 112 -15.35 6.33 -14.95
N THR A 113 -14.22 6.85 -15.44
CA THR A 113 -13.72 8.18 -15.08
C THR A 113 -14.70 9.29 -15.46
N ASP A 114 -15.35 9.16 -16.62
CA ASP A 114 -16.29 10.17 -17.12
C ASP A 114 -17.60 10.21 -16.35
N SER A 115 -17.94 9.13 -15.64
CA SER A 115 -19.13 9.05 -14.79
C SER A 115 -18.94 9.66 -13.39
N ARG A 116 -17.82 10.34 -13.14
CA ARG A 116 -17.61 11.09 -11.89
C ARG A 116 -18.64 12.21 -11.78
N ILE A 117 -19.40 12.18 -10.70
CA ILE A 117 -20.37 13.23 -10.45
C ILE A 117 -19.63 14.48 -9.95
N HIS A 118 -19.86 15.61 -10.61
CA HIS A 118 -19.38 16.90 -10.14
C HIS A 118 -20.18 17.32 -8.89
N CYS A 119 -19.54 17.94 -7.93
CA CYS A 119 -20.16 18.44 -6.68
C CYS A 119 -20.60 17.32 -5.72
N GLN A 120 -19.82 16.27 -5.59
CA GLN A 120 -20.02 15.29 -4.52
C GLN A 120 -19.69 15.88 -3.14
N THR A 121 -20.22 15.25 -2.10
CA THR A 121 -19.80 15.54 -0.73
C THR A 121 -18.39 15.02 -0.47
N ALA A 122 -17.56 15.81 0.20
CA ALA A 122 -16.23 15.36 0.63
C ALA A 122 -16.34 14.04 1.42
N GLY A 123 -15.46 13.08 1.13
CA GLY A 123 -15.50 11.75 1.71
C GLY A 123 -16.32 10.73 0.91
N SER A 124 -17.02 11.13 -0.15
CA SER A 124 -17.69 10.18 -1.05
C SER A 124 -16.66 9.23 -1.67
N MET A 125 -16.99 7.94 -1.70
CA MET A 125 -16.13 6.89 -2.23
C MET A 125 -16.80 6.14 -3.38
N ARG A 126 -16.00 5.68 -4.35
CA ARG A 126 -16.45 4.83 -5.45
C ARG A 126 -15.29 3.98 -5.99
N PHE A 127 -15.61 2.95 -6.77
CA PHE A 127 -14.60 2.21 -7.54
C PHE A 127 -14.58 2.74 -8.98
N ASN A 128 -13.39 3.12 -9.46
CA ASN A 128 -13.18 3.57 -10.83
C ASN A 128 -12.73 2.39 -11.68
N GLU A 129 -13.55 2.03 -12.67
CA GLU A 129 -13.31 0.86 -13.53
C GLU A 129 -12.15 1.09 -14.51
N ASP A 130 -11.96 2.31 -15.02
CA ASP A 130 -10.84 2.63 -15.91
C ASP A 130 -9.50 2.56 -15.20
N LEU A 131 -9.47 3.00 -13.94
CA LEU A 131 -8.26 3.02 -13.12
C LEU A 131 -8.06 1.74 -12.31
N GLY A 132 -9.08 0.88 -12.23
CA GLY A 132 -9.06 -0.36 -11.46
C GLY A 132 -8.81 -0.15 -9.96
N THR A 133 -9.26 0.99 -9.41
CA THR A 133 -8.98 1.36 -8.01
C THR A 133 -10.15 2.08 -7.35
N LEU A 134 -10.17 2.03 -6.02
CA LEU A 134 -11.02 2.92 -5.23
C LEU A 134 -10.56 4.37 -5.37
N GLU A 135 -11.50 5.28 -5.41
CA GLU A 135 -11.25 6.71 -5.34
C GLU A 135 -12.18 7.39 -4.35
N PHE A 136 -11.75 8.49 -3.78
CA PHE A 136 -12.54 9.32 -2.88
C PHE A 136 -12.47 10.78 -3.29
N TYR A 137 -13.56 11.50 -3.02
CA TYR A 137 -13.66 12.92 -3.30
C TYR A 137 -13.23 13.74 -2.08
N THR A 138 -12.28 14.66 -2.28
CA THR A 138 -11.75 15.49 -1.19
C THR A 138 -12.61 16.72 -0.87
N GLY A 139 -13.58 17.04 -1.73
CA GLY A 139 -14.32 18.30 -1.75
C GLY A 139 -13.95 19.16 -2.97
N ASP A 140 -12.73 18.98 -3.49
CA ASP A 140 -12.20 19.72 -4.64
C ASP A 140 -11.90 18.77 -5.82
N GLU A 141 -11.35 17.60 -5.54
CA GLU A 141 -10.91 16.65 -6.57
C GLU A 141 -11.09 15.18 -6.16
N TRP A 142 -11.14 14.30 -7.15
CA TRP A 142 -11.10 12.86 -6.95
C TRP A 142 -9.67 12.38 -6.79
N ARG A 143 -9.38 11.66 -5.71
CA ARG A 143 -8.08 11.01 -5.44
C ARG A 143 -8.22 9.51 -5.40
N THR A 144 -7.27 8.81 -6.02
CA THR A 144 -7.19 7.36 -5.97
C THR A 144 -6.65 6.87 -4.63
N VAL A 145 -7.24 5.80 -4.13
CA VAL A 145 -6.67 5.04 -3.02
C VAL A 145 -5.62 4.10 -3.59
N ASN A 146 -4.36 4.37 -3.30
CA ASN A 146 -3.28 3.48 -3.71
C ASN A 146 -3.43 2.14 -3.00
N SER A 147 -3.92 1.14 -3.72
CA SER A 147 -3.90 -0.23 -3.24
C SER A 147 -2.59 -0.89 -3.61
N ILE A 148 -1.94 -1.44 -2.64
CA ILE A 148 -0.77 -2.27 -2.86
C ILE A 148 -1.24 -3.72 -2.68
N ARG A 149 -1.14 -4.53 -3.73
CA ARG A 149 -1.44 -5.95 -3.62
C ARG A 149 -0.48 -6.56 -2.62
N ASP A 150 -0.96 -6.85 -1.43
CA ASP A 150 -0.18 -7.59 -0.45
C ASP A 150 -0.15 -9.06 -0.89
N THR A 151 0.94 -9.43 -1.55
CA THR A 151 1.20 -10.82 -1.93
C THR A 151 1.83 -11.62 -0.79
N GLY A 152 1.82 -11.08 0.43
CA GLY A 152 2.47 -11.69 1.60
C GLY A 152 3.99 -11.63 1.61
N ASN A 153 4.61 -11.02 0.58
CA ASN A 153 6.06 -11.06 0.36
C ASN A 153 6.76 -9.71 0.55
N ARG A 154 6.02 -8.65 0.86
CA ARG A 154 6.54 -7.28 0.96
C ARG A 154 7.35 -7.01 2.22
N GLY A 155 7.36 -7.94 3.14
CA GLY A 155 8.15 -7.85 4.35
C GLY A 155 9.49 -8.59 4.29
N ARG A 156 9.87 -9.20 3.15
CA ARG A 156 11.12 -9.94 3.05
C ARG A 156 12.29 -9.03 2.68
N GLY A 157 13.31 -9.01 3.51
CA GLY A 157 14.65 -8.56 3.17
C GLY A 157 15.47 -9.76 2.71
N VAL A 158 16.00 -9.73 1.49
CA VAL A 158 16.76 -10.84 0.92
C VAL A 158 18.18 -10.35 0.66
N PHE A 159 19.16 -11.14 1.04
CA PHE A 159 20.57 -10.87 0.80
C PHE A 159 21.28 -12.13 0.33
N ALA A 160 22.35 -11.97 -0.43
CA ALA A 160 23.00 -13.11 -1.08
C ALA A 160 24.49 -12.90 -1.30
N GLY A 161 25.20 -14.00 -1.33
CA GLY A 161 26.63 -14.03 -1.58
C GLY A 161 27.43 -13.46 -0.42
N GLY A 162 28.59 -12.91 -0.75
CA GLY A 162 29.52 -12.39 0.24
C GLY A 162 30.84 -13.14 0.23
N ARG A 163 31.66 -12.88 1.21
CA ARG A 163 32.97 -13.52 1.39
C ARG A 163 33.15 -14.00 2.82
N ALA A 164 33.62 -15.21 2.99
CA ALA A 164 33.99 -15.74 4.28
C ALA A 164 35.07 -14.89 4.96
N ALA A 165 35.03 -14.83 6.26
CA ALA A 165 36.06 -14.19 7.06
C ALA A 165 37.40 -14.97 6.91
N ASN A 166 38.48 -14.23 7.11
CA ASN A 166 39.82 -14.84 7.12
C ASN A 166 39.88 -15.94 8.20
N PRO A 167 40.51 -17.14 7.96
CA PRO A 167 41.43 -17.46 6.87
C PRO A 167 40.79 -18.02 5.58
N ASP A 168 39.51 -18.41 5.59
CA ASP A 168 38.92 -19.12 4.45
C ASP A 168 38.85 -18.23 3.20
N SER A 169 38.39 -17.00 3.32
CA SER A 169 38.30 -16.04 2.21
C SER A 169 37.55 -16.54 0.96
N SER A 170 36.76 -17.60 1.07
CA SER A 170 35.94 -18.11 -0.04
C SER A 170 34.75 -17.20 -0.32
N ASN A 171 34.30 -17.20 -1.56
CA ASN A 171 33.04 -16.52 -1.91
C ASN A 171 31.85 -17.45 -1.62
N HIS A 172 30.76 -16.84 -1.21
CA HIS A 172 29.53 -17.53 -0.89
C HIS A 172 28.49 -17.42 -2.01
N SER A 173 27.61 -18.41 -2.09
CA SER A 173 26.45 -18.42 -3.00
C SER A 173 25.13 -18.35 -2.27
N GLU A 174 25.12 -18.50 -0.96
CA GLU A 174 23.91 -18.57 -0.17
C GLU A 174 23.06 -17.32 -0.34
N ILE A 175 21.74 -17.55 -0.40
CA ILE A 175 20.70 -16.53 -0.36
C ILE A 175 19.92 -16.77 0.92
N ASP A 176 19.86 -15.76 1.75
CA ASP A 176 19.09 -15.76 2.99
C ASP A 176 18.05 -14.64 3.00
N PHE A 177 17.04 -14.80 3.81
CA PHE A 177 16.03 -13.78 3.99
C PHE A 177 15.56 -13.69 5.45
N PHE A 178 14.99 -12.55 5.79
CA PHE A 178 14.23 -12.34 7.00
C PHE A 178 12.98 -11.52 6.70
N ASN A 179 12.00 -11.60 7.59
CA ASN A 179 10.82 -10.75 7.51
C ASN A 179 11.10 -9.41 8.19
N ILE A 180 11.05 -8.31 7.44
CA ILE A 180 11.32 -6.95 7.97
C ILE A 180 10.30 -6.54 9.04
N ALA A 181 9.07 -7.05 8.97
CA ALA A 181 8.00 -6.71 9.90
C ALA A 181 8.10 -7.42 11.24
N SER A 182 8.82 -8.54 11.32
CA SER A 182 8.98 -9.35 12.53
C SER A 182 10.45 -9.49 12.93
N GLN A 183 10.71 -9.65 14.21
CA GLN A 183 12.05 -10.01 14.70
C GLN A 183 12.30 -11.51 14.48
N GLY A 184 13.54 -11.88 14.21
CA GLY A 184 13.93 -13.28 14.04
C GLY A 184 15.26 -13.43 13.31
N ASN A 185 15.77 -14.64 13.31
CA ASN A 185 16.95 -15.00 12.55
C ASN A 185 16.65 -15.11 11.07
N ALA A 186 17.67 -14.86 10.25
CA ALA A 186 17.58 -15.12 8.82
C ALA A 186 17.30 -16.61 8.55
N GLN A 187 16.56 -16.86 7.50
CA GLN A 187 16.23 -18.19 7.01
C GLN A 187 16.82 -18.37 5.62
N ARG A 188 17.21 -19.60 5.30
CA ARG A 188 17.75 -19.90 3.99
C ARG A 188 16.67 -19.78 2.92
N PHE A 189 17.02 -19.08 1.84
CA PHE A 189 16.17 -18.92 0.65
C PHE A 189 16.59 -19.89 -0.47
N GLY A 190 17.89 -19.98 -0.75
CA GLY A 190 18.49 -20.79 -1.84
C GLY A 190 19.94 -20.42 -2.08
N ASP A 191 20.41 -20.58 -3.31
CA ASP A 191 21.78 -20.27 -3.74
C ASP A 191 21.80 -19.47 -5.03
N LEU A 192 22.75 -18.53 -5.17
CA LEU A 192 23.13 -17.92 -6.44
C LEU A 192 23.70 -18.99 -7.39
N ALA A 193 23.52 -18.80 -8.68
CA ALA A 193 24.12 -19.68 -9.69
C ALA A 193 25.65 -19.66 -9.62
N THR A 194 26.26 -18.59 -9.15
CA THR A 194 27.73 -18.47 -8.98
C THR A 194 28.03 -17.71 -7.70
N ALA A 195 28.90 -18.30 -6.86
CA ALA A 195 29.37 -17.66 -5.64
C ALA A 195 30.15 -16.37 -5.97
N ARG A 196 29.81 -15.28 -5.27
CA ARG A 196 30.41 -13.96 -5.54
C ARG A 196 30.34 -13.03 -4.33
N MET A 197 31.26 -12.08 -4.32
CA MET A 197 31.25 -10.97 -3.37
C MET A 197 31.01 -9.65 -4.08
N TRP A 198 30.63 -8.63 -3.35
CA TRP A 198 30.38 -7.27 -3.83
C TRP A 198 29.26 -7.16 -4.88
N ALA A 199 28.33 -8.09 -4.90
CA ALA A 199 27.16 -8.01 -5.74
C ALA A 199 26.22 -6.89 -5.23
N GLY A 200 25.64 -6.14 -6.14
CA GLY A 200 24.57 -5.19 -5.80
C GLY A 200 23.21 -5.87 -5.82
N GLY A 201 22.30 -5.41 -4.98
CA GLY A 201 20.91 -5.87 -4.94
C GLY A 201 19.95 -4.81 -5.48
N ALA A 202 18.99 -5.25 -6.28
CA ALA A 202 17.89 -4.40 -6.77
C ALA A 202 16.60 -5.23 -6.86
N SER A 203 15.44 -4.62 -6.65
CA SER A 203 14.20 -5.40 -6.66
C SER A 203 12.99 -4.61 -7.14
N SER A 204 12.05 -5.34 -7.70
CA SER A 204 10.64 -4.94 -7.78
C SER A 204 9.84 -5.57 -6.63
N ALA A 205 8.53 -5.42 -6.65
CA ALA A 205 7.66 -6.12 -5.69
C ALA A 205 7.64 -7.66 -5.85
N ILE A 206 8.12 -8.19 -6.99
CA ILE A 206 8.01 -9.61 -7.35
C ILE A 206 9.38 -10.27 -7.46
N ARG A 207 10.36 -9.59 -8.10
CA ARG A 207 11.70 -10.12 -8.38
C ARG A 207 12.76 -9.39 -7.60
N GLY A 208 13.68 -10.14 -7.00
CA GLY A 208 14.98 -9.68 -6.54
C GLY A 208 16.04 -9.99 -7.59
N LEU A 209 16.90 -9.03 -7.86
CA LEU A 209 18.04 -9.13 -8.78
C LEU A 209 19.33 -8.99 -7.99
N PHE A 210 20.29 -9.84 -8.27
CA PHE A 210 21.64 -9.74 -7.77
C PHE A 210 22.57 -9.48 -8.96
N SER A 211 23.22 -8.32 -8.95
CA SER A 211 24.09 -7.91 -10.03
C SER A 211 25.38 -8.74 -10.11
N SER A 212 26.19 -8.40 -11.09
CA SER A 212 27.57 -8.87 -11.16
C SER A 212 28.33 -8.57 -9.85
N GLY A 213 29.26 -9.43 -9.55
CA GLY A 213 30.20 -9.30 -8.42
C GLY A 213 31.52 -9.89 -8.81
N THR A 214 32.46 -10.02 -7.87
CA THR A 214 33.72 -10.66 -8.14
C THR A 214 33.65 -12.14 -7.75
N PRO A 215 33.99 -13.09 -8.62
CA PRO A 215 34.60 -12.94 -9.95
C PRO A 215 33.63 -12.95 -11.14
N SER A 216 32.32 -12.86 -10.94
CA SER A 216 31.31 -13.11 -11.97
C SER A 216 30.69 -11.82 -12.54
N THR A 217 30.50 -11.78 -13.84
CA THR A 217 29.71 -10.77 -14.53
C THR A 217 28.22 -11.14 -14.67
N ASN A 218 27.83 -12.34 -14.26
CA ASN A 218 26.47 -12.80 -14.34
C ASN A 218 25.58 -12.07 -13.33
N MET A 219 24.35 -11.81 -13.73
CA MET A 219 23.25 -11.43 -12.85
C MET A 219 22.35 -12.63 -12.61
N ASP A 220 21.86 -12.75 -11.39
CA ASP A 220 20.84 -13.73 -11.04
C ASP A 220 19.58 -13.02 -10.54
N TYR A 221 18.45 -13.69 -10.71
CA TYR A 221 17.20 -13.24 -10.13
C TYR A 221 16.51 -14.34 -9.33
N ILE A 222 15.70 -13.90 -8.40
CA ILE A 222 14.78 -14.75 -7.62
C ILE A 222 13.36 -14.21 -7.74
N THR A 223 12.39 -15.08 -7.53
CA THR A 223 11.01 -14.67 -7.24
C THR A 223 10.87 -14.55 -5.72
N ILE A 224 10.66 -13.33 -5.20
CA ILE A 224 10.67 -13.06 -3.74
C ILE A 224 9.64 -13.90 -2.98
N ALA A 225 8.54 -14.25 -3.64
CA ALA A 225 7.44 -15.03 -3.07
C ALA A 225 7.78 -16.50 -2.83
N SER A 226 8.61 -17.07 -3.67
CA SER A 226 8.94 -18.51 -3.64
C SER A 226 10.40 -18.71 -3.35
N GLU A 227 10.69 -19.49 -2.34
CA GLU A 227 12.07 -19.91 -2.03
C GLU A 227 12.63 -20.78 -3.16
N GLY A 228 13.92 -20.72 -3.35
CA GLY A 228 14.64 -21.47 -4.38
C GLY A 228 15.92 -20.77 -4.85
N ASN A 229 16.66 -21.46 -5.70
CA ASN A 229 17.91 -20.94 -6.22
C ASN A 229 17.70 -19.77 -7.19
N GLY A 230 18.69 -18.90 -7.23
CA GLY A 230 18.79 -17.85 -8.24
C GLY A 230 18.89 -18.45 -9.64
N ILE A 231 18.19 -17.80 -10.55
CA ILE A 231 18.20 -18.17 -11.98
C ILE A 231 18.97 -17.09 -12.72
N THR A 232 19.84 -17.50 -13.63
CA THR A 232 20.61 -16.56 -14.44
C THR A 232 19.69 -15.62 -15.21
N PHE A 233 19.91 -14.33 -15.00
CA PHE A 233 19.14 -13.26 -15.64
C PHE A 233 19.80 -12.82 -16.96
N GLY A 234 21.09 -12.66 -16.95
CA GLY A 234 21.95 -12.16 -18.03
C GLY A 234 23.30 -11.73 -17.47
N THR A 235 23.99 -10.85 -18.17
CA THR A 235 25.28 -10.30 -17.75
C THR A 235 25.21 -8.79 -17.52
N CYS A 236 25.98 -8.29 -16.56
CA CYS A 236 26.19 -6.88 -16.34
C CYS A 236 27.69 -6.55 -16.48
N ASN A 237 28.01 -5.55 -17.29
CA ASN A 237 29.39 -5.13 -17.50
C ASN A 237 30.00 -4.36 -16.33
N GLN A 238 29.19 -4.02 -15.31
CA GLN A 238 29.70 -3.42 -14.09
C GLN A 238 30.46 -4.44 -13.26
N THR A 239 31.56 -4.03 -12.70
CA THR A 239 32.31 -4.84 -11.74
C THR A 239 31.72 -4.72 -10.34
N GLY A 240 32.08 -5.62 -9.42
CA GLY A 240 31.58 -5.59 -8.06
C GLY A 240 31.73 -4.24 -7.36
N GLY A 241 30.89 -3.97 -6.38
CA GLY A 241 30.88 -2.71 -5.63
C GLY A 241 30.17 -1.55 -6.33
N ALA A 242 29.39 -1.81 -7.37
CA ALA A 242 28.52 -0.85 -8.00
C ALA A 242 27.33 -0.48 -7.10
N GLY A 243 26.95 0.78 -7.13
CA GLY A 243 25.71 1.23 -6.52
C GLY A 243 24.51 0.67 -7.28
N SER A 244 23.57 0.07 -6.57
CA SER A 244 22.40 -0.58 -7.17
C SER A 244 21.11 0.06 -6.65
N LEU A 245 20.20 0.33 -7.54
CA LEU A 245 18.90 0.92 -7.23
C LEU A 245 17.82 0.41 -8.21
N ALA A 246 16.56 0.56 -7.86
CA ALA A 246 15.46 0.13 -8.73
C ALA A 246 14.21 1.01 -8.61
N SER A 247 13.42 0.98 -9.67
CA SER A 247 11.99 1.26 -9.63
C SER A 247 11.19 -0.05 -9.67
N SER A 248 9.88 0.03 -9.85
CA SER A 248 9.04 -1.16 -10.05
C SER A 248 9.38 -1.95 -11.33
N THR A 249 10.02 -1.32 -12.31
CA THR A 249 10.27 -1.92 -13.64
C THR A 249 11.74 -2.04 -14.01
N ARG A 250 12.59 -1.10 -13.58
CA ARG A 250 14.01 -1.01 -13.96
C ARG A 250 14.93 -1.15 -12.77
N ALA A 251 16.01 -1.86 -12.94
CA ALA A 251 17.17 -1.87 -12.04
C ALA A 251 18.34 -1.17 -12.71
N LEU A 252 19.03 -0.30 -11.98
CA LEU A 252 20.19 0.45 -12.41
C LEU A 252 21.40 0.09 -11.56
N PHE A 253 22.55 0.03 -12.20
CA PHE A 253 23.85 -0.29 -11.59
C PHE A 253 24.86 0.76 -12.03
N GLY A 254 25.45 1.53 -11.11
CA GLY A 254 26.34 2.63 -11.44
C GLY A 254 27.68 2.55 -10.71
N GLY A 255 28.76 2.87 -11.42
CA GLY A 255 30.12 2.79 -10.90
C GLY A 255 30.61 1.34 -10.77
N GLY A 256 31.43 1.05 -9.76
CA GLY A 256 31.98 -0.27 -9.51
C GLY A 256 33.41 -0.21 -8.97
N TYR A 257 34.02 -1.38 -8.83
CA TYR A 257 35.38 -1.50 -8.26
C TYR A 257 36.47 -0.87 -9.13
N SER A 258 36.27 -0.80 -10.44
CA SER A 258 37.22 -0.15 -11.34
C SER A 258 37.10 1.40 -11.21
N ASN A 259 38.22 2.07 -10.97
CA ASN A 259 38.29 3.53 -10.80
C ASN A 259 37.83 4.33 -12.01
N THR A 260 37.79 3.72 -13.18
CA THR A 260 37.54 4.40 -14.45
C THR A 260 36.12 4.22 -14.97
N VAL A 261 35.30 3.45 -14.26
CA VAL A 261 33.94 3.13 -14.73
C VAL A 261 32.95 4.11 -14.15
N ASN A 262 32.58 5.10 -14.94
CA ASN A 262 31.49 6.04 -14.63
C ASN A 262 30.13 5.59 -15.20
N ALA A 263 30.10 4.54 -16.02
CA ALA A 263 28.90 4.08 -16.67
C ALA A 263 27.80 3.67 -15.70
N ILE A 264 26.59 3.96 -16.07
CA ILE A 264 25.36 3.42 -15.45
C ILE A 264 24.77 2.42 -16.43
N GLN A 265 24.55 1.20 -15.98
CA GLN A 265 23.88 0.15 -16.72
C GLN A 265 22.50 -0.08 -16.17
N TYR A 266 21.56 -0.56 -16.98
CA TYR A 266 20.21 -0.90 -16.53
C TYR A 266 19.69 -2.20 -17.15
N VAL A 267 18.68 -2.76 -16.51
CA VAL A 267 17.86 -3.85 -17.04
C VAL A 267 16.39 -3.60 -16.75
N GLU A 268 15.53 -4.13 -17.59
CA GLU A 268 14.10 -4.24 -17.29
C GLU A 268 13.88 -5.48 -16.41
N ILE A 269 13.44 -5.31 -15.16
CA ILE A 269 13.42 -6.38 -14.13
C ILE A 269 12.61 -7.62 -14.56
N MET A 270 11.59 -7.44 -15.37
CA MET A 270 10.72 -8.55 -15.78
C MET A 270 11.15 -9.23 -17.06
N THR A 271 12.14 -8.68 -17.79
CA THR A 271 12.61 -9.20 -19.07
C THR A 271 14.05 -9.67 -18.94
N LEU A 272 14.31 -10.95 -19.19
CA LEU A 272 15.67 -11.52 -19.15
C LEU A 272 16.54 -10.90 -20.23
N GLY A 273 17.81 -10.71 -19.90
CA GLY A 273 18.79 -10.21 -20.85
C GLY A 273 19.99 -9.53 -20.18
N ASN A 274 20.93 -9.14 -21.01
CA ASN A 274 22.11 -8.41 -20.54
C ASN A 274 21.77 -6.96 -20.22
N SER A 275 22.57 -6.34 -19.37
CA SER A 275 22.46 -4.92 -19.09
C SER A 275 22.74 -4.09 -20.34
N VAL A 276 22.05 -2.96 -20.41
CA VAL A 276 22.16 -1.98 -21.49
C VAL A 276 22.67 -0.67 -20.89
N ASP A 277 23.38 0.10 -21.70
CA ASP A 277 23.87 1.41 -21.29
C ASP A 277 22.70 2.35 -20.96
N PHE A 278 22.78 2.97 -19.79
CA PHE A 278 21.82 3.98 -19.34
C PHE A 278 22.35 5.40 -19.54
N GLY A 279 23.65 5.60 -19.36
CA GLY A 279 24.36 6.85 -19.35
C GLY A 279 25.50 6.83 -18.33
N ASP A 280 26.00 8.00 -17.96
CA ASP A 280 27.18 8.13 -17.11
C ASP A 280 26.89 8.87 -15.80
N LEU A 281 27.58 8.47 -14.75
CA LEU A 281 27.78 9.28 -13.54
C LEU A 281 28.64 10.51 -13.91
N ARG A 282 28.36 11.62 -13.25
CA ARG A 282 29.20 12.82 -13.42
C ARG A 282 30.67 12.49 -13.10
N SER A 283 31.57 13.14 -13.85
CA SER A 283 32.98 12.97 -13.63
C SER A 283 33.38 13.26 -12.19
N ARG A 284 34.08 12.33 -11.56
CA ARG A 284 34.64 12.42 -10.21
C ARG A 284 35.95 11.61 -10.15
N SER A 285 36.70 11.76 -9.08
CA SER A 285 38.01 11.13 -8.96
C SER A 285 37.95 9.62 -8.71
N THR A 286 36.81 9.07 -8.29
CA THR A 286 36.59 7.64 -8.06
C THR A 286 35.11 7.29 -8.20
N PHE A 287 34.86 6.05 -8.61
CA PHE A 287 33.53 5.47 -8.75
C PHE A 287 33.36 4.19 -7.93
N GLN A 288 34.30 3.91 -7.03
CA GLN A 288 34.27 2.68 -6.23
C GLN A 288 33.32 2.84 -5.04
N TYR A 289 32.67 1.73 -4.67
CA TYR A 289 31.88 1.59 -3.45
C TYR A 289 30.84 2.69 -3.27
N ILE A 290 30.13 3.00 -4.34
CA ILE A 290 29.04 3.99 -4.35
C ILE A 290 27.83 3.41 -3.67
N ALA A 291 27.24 4.13 -2.72
CA ALA A 291 25.93 3.80 -2.19
C ALA A 291 24.83 4.29 -3.15
N ALA A 292 23.73 3.54 -3.25
CA ALA A 292 22.65 3.95 -4.11
C ALA A 292 21.29 3.66 -3.47
N ALA A 293 20.36 4.57 -3.69
CA ALA A 293 18.99 4.48 -3.19
C ALA A 293 18.02 5.08 -4.22
N SER A 294 16.74 4.79 -4.11
CA SER A 294 15.74 5.28 -5.06
C SER A 294 14.43 5.70 -4.41
N SER A 295 13.74 6.62 -5.05
CA SER A 295 12.30 6.79 -4.93
C SER A 295 11.60 6.02 -6.06
N THR A 296 10.30 6.19 -6.22
CA THR A 296 9.55 5.55 -7.31
C THR A 296 10.02 5.97 -8.71
N THR A 297 10.61 7.18 -8.85
CA THR A 297 10.97 7.77 -10.15
C THR A 297 12.42 8.19 -10.28
N ARG A 298 13.11 8.46 -9.15
CA ARG A 298 14.47 8.97 -9.13
C ARG A 298 15.42 7.97 -8.49
N GLY A 299 16.60 7.82 -9.10
CA GLY A 299 17.72 7.08 -8.55
C GLY A 299 18.81 8.04 -8.06
N PHE A 300 19.39 7.75 -6.90
CA PHE A 300 20.43 8.54 -6.25
C PHE A 300 21.70 7.70 -6.09
N PHE A 301 22.83 8.22 -6.55
CA PHE A 301 24.14 7.66 -6.34
C PHE A 301 24.92 8.56 -5.39
N MET A 302 25.26 8.05 -4.23
CA MET A 302 25.72 8.83 -3.09
C MET A 302 27.14 8.46 -2.69
N GLY A 303 28.02 9.45 -2.61
CA GLY A 303 29.39 9.24 -2.20
C GLY A 303 30.18 8.33 -3.14
N SER A 304 31.39 8.08 -2.81
CA SER A 304 32.26 6.99 -3.30
C SER A 304 33.60 7.05 -2.57
N SER A 305 34.41 5.98 -2.65
CA SER A 305 35.71 5.93 -2.00
C SER A 305 36.68 5.15 -2.87
N ASN A 306 37.89 5.62 -3.01
CA ASN A 306 39.01 4.85 -3.56
C ASN A 306 39.82 4.27 -2.42
N ALA A 307 39.42 3.10 -1.93
CA ALA A 307 40.16 2.22 -1.01
C ALA A 307 41.07 2.98 -0.01
N GLY A 308 40.54 4.00 0.67
CA GLY A 308 41.26 4.70 1.73
C GLY A 308 42.04 5.95 1.32
N THR A 309 41.96 6.40 0.07
CA THR A 309 42.74 7.59 -0.35
C THR A 309 41.91 8.80 -0.73
N THR A 310 40.75 8.60 -1.33
CA THR A 310 39.88 9.67 -1.79
C THR A 310 38.43 9.35 -1.48
N GLN A 311 37.75 10.24 -0.79
CA GLN A 311 36.35 10.15 -0.47
C GLN A 311 35.58 11.27 -1.17
N ILE A 312 34.47 10.92 -1.78
CA ILE A 312 33.59 11.84 -2.50
C ILE A 312 32.30 12.03 -1.70
N ALA A 313 31.88 13.28 -1.58
CA ALA A 313 30.61 13.63 -0.94
C ALA A 313 29.49 13.85 -1.94
N ASP A 314 29.75 13.84 -3.23
CA ASP A 314 28.75 14.16 -4.24
C ASP A 314 27.59 13.19 -4.23
N VAL A 315 26.40 13.72 -4.40
CA VAL A 315 25.16 12.98 -4.65
C VAL A 315 24.71 13.31 -6.07
N ASP A 316 24.57 12.29 -6.87
CA ASP A 316 24.07 12.36 -8.25
C ASP A 316 22.66 11.78 -8.33
N VAL A 317 21.85 12.33 -9.23
CA VAL A 317 20.48 11.87 -9.46
C VAL A 317 20.26 11.55 -10.93
N VAL A 318 19.45 10.52 -11.17
CA VAL A 318 18.92 10.16 -12.49
C VAL A 318 17.40 9.98 -12.43
N THR A 319 16.73 10.17 -13.55
CA THR A 319 15.33 9.77 -13.71
C THR A 319 15.30 8.33 -14.21
N ILE A 320 14.82 7.37 -13.42
CA ILE A 320 14.91 5.92 -13.70
C ILE A 320 14.24 5.54 -15.03
N ALA A 321 13.13 6.20 -15.37
CA ALA A 321 12.35 5.87 -16.56
C ALA A 321 12.99 6.29 -17.89
N SER A 322 13.96 7.21 -17.87
CA SER A 322 14.61 7.73 -19.09
C SER A 322 16.13 7.62 -18.99
N THR A 323 16.74 7.05 -20.04
CA THR A 323 18.21 6.98 -20.16
C THR A 323 18.82 8.36 -20.27
N GLY A 324 20.02 8.53 -19.72
CA GLY A 324 20.79 9.76 -19.75
C GLY A 324 21.76 9.86 -18.60
N ASN A 325 22.67 10.82 -18.69
CA ASN A 325 23.69 11.03 -17.68
C ASN A 325 23.09 11.59 -16.37
N SER A 326 23.74 11.24 -15.28
CA SER A 326 23.37 11.81 -13.96
C SER A 326 23.62 13.30 -13.90
N VAL A 327 22.84 13.98 -13.06
CA VAL A 327 23.05 15.40 -12.73
C VAL A 327 23.34 15.55 -11.23
N LYS A 328 24.00 16.63 -10.86
CA LYS A 328 24.27 16.92 -9.45
C LYS A 328 22.94 17.14 -8.71
N PHE A 329 22.79 16.41 -7.62
CA PHE A 329 21.66 16.61 -6.69
C PHE A 329 22.07 17.47 -5.49
N GLY A 330 23.20 17.17 -4.88
CA GLY A 330 23.73 17.83 -3.71
C GLY A 330 25.02 17.19 -3.24
N THR A 331 25.32 17.32 -1.95
CA THR A 331 26.47 16.69 -1.30
C THR A 331 26.05 16.09 0.05
N LEU A 332 26.72 15.02 0.45
CA LEU A 332 26.71 14.49 1.81
C LEU A 332 27.36 15.47 2.78
N THR A 333 27.14 15.30 4.07
CA THR A 333 27.82 16.09 5.12
C THR A 333 29.32 15.83 5.11
N GLN A 334 29.72 14.58 4.75
CA GLN A 334 31.12 14.21 4.57
C GLN A 334 31.27 13.17 3.43
N GLY A 335 32.41 13.20 2.72
CA GLY A 335 32.75 12.21 1.71
C GLY A 335 32.97 10.85 2.33
N ARG A 336 32.38 9.82 1.74
CA ARG A 336 32.53 8.42 2.19
C ARG A 336 32.07 7.42 1.14
N GLY A 337 32.58 6.21 1.26
CA GLY A 337 32.14 5.06 0.49
C GLY A 337 32.03 3.82 1.38
N GLN A 338 31.80 2.65 0.79
CA GLN A 338 31.63 1.39 1.52
C GLN A 338 30.52 1.47 2.59
N SER A 339 29.45 2.21 2.30
CA SER A 339 28.34 2.52 3.18
C SER A 339 27.08 1.79 2.74
N ALA A 340 26.19 1.54 3.68
CA ALA A 340 24.84 1.07 3.36
C ALA A 340 23.95 2.22 2.93
N SER A 341 22.89 1.91 2.17
CA SER A 341 21.86 2.87 1.81
C SER A 341 20.50 2.22 1.77
N PHE A 342 19.50 2.98 2.14
CA PHE A 342 18.10 2.58 2.10
C PHE A 342 17.21 3.80 1.89
N SER A 343 16.01 3.59 1.45
CA SER A 343 15.10 4.69 1.14
C SER A 343 13.63 4.31 1.31
N ASN A 344 12.83 5.33 1.42
CA ASN A 344 11.39 5.28 1.20
C ASN A 344 11.01 6.30 0.10
N SER A 345 9.72 6.56 -0.08
CA SER A 345 9.24 7.49 -1.11
C SER A 345 9.71 8.94 -0.92
N THR A 346 10.09 9.34 0.29
CA THR A 346 10.41 10.74 0.63
C THR A 346 11.85 10.98 1.02
N ARG A 347 12.57 9.98 1.52
CA ARG A 347 13.95 10.09 2.00
C ARG A 347 14.82 8.96 1.49
N ALA A 348 16.06 9.28 1.16
CA ALA A 348 17.13 8.30 0.98
C ALA A 348 18.20 8.57 2.05
N VAL A 349 18.62 7.50 2.72
CA VAL A 349 19.60 7.54 3.82
C VAL A 349 20.86 6.82 3.37
N GLN A 350 22.02 7.38 3.70
CA GLN A 350 23.31 6.72 3.62
C GLN A 350 23.84 6.56 5.03
N ALA A 351 24.18 5.33 5.41
CA ALA A 351 24.58 4.99 6.78
C ALA A 351 26.04 4.51 6.83
N CYS A 352 26.76 5.03 7.81
CA CYS A 352 28.13 4.61 8.14
C CYS A 352 29.08 4.72 6.94
N GLY A 353 30.08 3.85 6.87
CA GLY A 353 31.03 3.75 5.75
C GLY A 353 32.42 4.20 6.13
N ASN A 354 33.28 4.34 5.11
CA ASN A 354 34.66 4.78 5.26
C ASN A 354 34.82 6.24 4.83
N ASN A 355 35.37 7.08 5.71
CA ASN A 355 35.52 8.52 5.47
C ASN A 355 36.95 9.07 5.54
N GLY A 356 37.95 8.22 5.69
CA GLY A 356 39.32 8.68 5.91
C GLY A 356 40.39 7.99 5.07
N PRO A 357 41.57 8.60 4.98
CA PRO A 357 42.69 8.07 4.17
C PRO A 357 43.31 6.79 4.72
N SER A 358 42.95 6.39 5.92
CA SER A 358 43.40 5.15 6.57
C SER A 358 42.27 4.16 6.77
N ALA A 359 41.26 4.19 5.93
CA ALA A 359 40.05 3.38 6.07
C ALA A 359 39.35 3.59 7.43
N SER A 360 39.26 4.85 7.87
CA SER A 360 38.57 5.20 9.11
C SER A 360 37.08 5.01 8.94
N ASP A 361 36.52 4.16 9.76
CA ASP A 361 35.07 3.94 9.78
C ASP A 361 34.35 5.11 10.43
N THR A 362 33.14 5.40 9.98
CA THR A 362 32.27 6.42 10.57
C THR A 362 30.93 5.82 10.98
N ASP A 363 30.34 6.39 12.01
CA ASP A 363 28.98 6.11 12.49
C ASP A 363 27.97 7.11 11.97
N THR A 364 28.39 8.11 11.19
CA THR A 364 27.51 9.17 10.66
C THR A 364 26.50 8.62 9.67
N ASN A 365 25.26 9.04 9.81
CA ASN A 365 24.20 8.77 8.85
C ASN A 365 23.67 10.08 8.29
N ASP A 366 23.54 10.16 6.98
CA ASP A 366 22.99 11.31 6.27
C ASP A 366 21.70 10.94 5.56
N PHE A 367 20.81 11.90 5.38
CA PHE A 367 19.67 11.73 4.51
C PHE A 367 19.49 12.87 3.52
N ILE A 368 18.89 12.56 2.37
CA ILE A 368 18.40 13.51 1.39
C ILE A 368 16.89 13.39 1.25
N SER A 369 16.22 14.50 0.95
CA SER A 369 14.82 14.47 0.52
C SER A 369 14.76 14.07 -0.96
N THR A 370 14.00 13.02 -1.29
CA THR A 370 13.94 12.52 -2.67
C THR A 370 13.21 13.44 -3.65
N SER A 371 12.39 14.37 -3.15
CA SER A 371 11.57 15.28 -3.94
C SER A 371 12.23 16.64 -4.24
N SER A 372 13.04 17.14 -3.31
CA SER A 372 13.69 18.45 -3.44
C SER A 372 15.21 18.31 -3.59
N GLY A 373 15.83 19.07 -4.50
CA GLY A 373 17.28 19.14 -4.59
C GLY A 373 17.89 19.76 -3.34
N GLY A 374 19.16 19.47 -3.07
CA GLY A 374 19.90 20.06 -1.97
C GLY A 374 20.89 19.08 -1.33
N ASN A 375 21.64 19.62 -0.37
CA ASN A 375 22.62 18.85 0.37
C ASN A 375 21.94 17.91 1.37
N ALA A 376 22.60 16.83 1.71
CA ALA A 376 22.18 15.95 2.76
C ALA A 376 22.20 16.64 4.13
N ILE A 377 21.37 16.16 5.00
CA ILE A 377 21.22 16.61 6.39
C ILE A 377 21.64 15.43 7.28
N ASP A 378 22.29 15.75 8.37
CA ASP A 378 22.62 14.75 9.39
C ASP A 378 21.33 14.06 9.89
N PHE A 379 21.34 12.72 9.82
CA PHE A 379 20.25 11.87 10.30
C PHE A 379 20.49 11.37 11.73
N GLY A 380 21.75 11.38 12.16
CA GLY A 380 22.20 10.87 13.44
C GLY A 380 23.34 9.85 13.30
N TYR A 381 23.58 9.08 14.32
CA TYR A 381 24.74 8.21 14.42
C TYR A 381 24.34 6.75 14.65
N ALA A 382 25.11 5.83 14.11
CA ALA A 382 25.05 4.44 14.49
C ALA A 382 25.74 4.22 15.86
N GLN A 383 25.47 3.12 16.52
CA GLN A 383 26.11 2.81 17.81
C GLN A 383 27.61 2.55 17.67
N ASN A 384 28.05 2.07 16.52
CA ASN A 384 29.46 1.79 16.21
C ASN A 384 29.81 2.34 14.85
N SER A 385 31.05 2.80 14.71
CA SER A 385 31.64 3.11 13.40
C SER A 385 31.89 1.82 12.65
N VAL A 386 31.34 1.70 11.45
CA VAL A 386 31.49 0.51 10.59
C VAL A 386 31.65 0.90 9.13
N SER A 387 32.37 0.08 8.37
CA SER A 387 32.48 0.19 6.93
C SER A 387 32.29 -1.16 6.25
N GLN A 388 32.41 -1.18 4.93
CA GLN A 388 32.19 -2.36 4.07
C GLN A 388 30.74 -2.85 4.05
N LEU A 389 29.81 -1.97 4.39
CA LEU A 389 28.39 -2.22 4.23
C LEU A 389 28.01 -2.02 2.76
N ASN A 390 27.45 -3.03 2.13
CA ASN A 390 27.16 -2.97 0.70
C ASN A 390 25.66 -2.91 0.38
N THR A 391 24.81 -3.14 1.36
CA THR A 391 23.36 -3.16 1.12
C THR A 391 22.57 -2.59 2.29
N GLY A 392 21.44 -2.04 1.97
CA GLY A 392 20.39 -1.71 2.91
C GLY A 392 19.06 -2.16 2.33
N ALA A 393 18.16 -2.57 3.17
CA ALA A 393 16.79 -2.87 2.81
C ALA A 393 15.84 -1.92 3.53
N ALA A 394 14.75 -1.55 2.89
CA ALA A 394 13.75 -0.70 3.51
C ALA A 394 12.33 -1.12 3.13
N SER A 395 11.42 -0.93 4.07
CA SER A 395 9.98 -0.95 3.84
C SER A 395 9.43 0.47 3.93
N GLN A 396 8.14 0.64 3.78
CA GLN A 396 7.52 1.97 3.96
C GLN A 396 7.69 2.52 5.39
N THR A 397 7.92 1.65 6.37
CA THR A 397 7.98 2.00 7.79
C THR A 397 9.33 1.70 8.44
N ARG A 398 10.15 0.82 7.87
CA ARG A 398 11.45 0.42 8.43
C ARG A 398 12.53 0.32 7.34
N GLY A 399 13.75 0.72 7.70
CA GLY A 399 14.97 0.47 6.95
C GLY A 399 15.92 -0.43 7.76
N CYS A 400 16.68 -1.29 7.08
CA CYS A 400 17.67 -2.21 7.66
C CYS A 400 19.01 -2.05 6.98
#